data_3f28caa31e6f10e8a4f367e2b5d1fd1e
#
_entry.id   3f28caa31e6f10e8a4f367e2b5d1fd1e
#
_cell.length_a   1.000
_cell.length_b   1.000
_cell.length_c   1.000
_cell.angle_alpha   90.00
_cell.angle_beta   90.00
_cell.angle_gamma   90.00
#
_symmetry.space_group_name_H-M   'P 1'
#
loop_
_entity.id
_entity.type
_entity.pdbx_description
1 polymer ?
#
loop_
_entity_poly.entity_id
_entity_poly.type
_entity_poly.pdbx_seq_one_letter_code
_entity_poly.pdbx_strand_id
1 'polypeptide(L)'
;MPAKLLTDEERPALRLERRLKHAPEKVWRAITDPAELAHWFPAKVDVELRDGGDIRFTFPGEDDSTTGRVVTVDPPREFTFVWNDDTLRWLISPDGDGSLLEFTHTFGRGDPAIAKLAAGRTAAGWDVCLEALDARLSGRDFEQPKDWHARIASYVDEFGLGHGEVLADGTIRFRRDLVWKPVDEVRALLPDEPGWHVTQEPLEGTRVEFTEPAPDDVVAELARRHEQLDKLFAATHGVELPDWTPEHVEAVKKQYAERPTQG
;
A
#
# COMPACT_ATOMS: atom_id res chain seq x y z
N MET A 1 -2.78 -15.18 -3.49
CA MET A 1 -3.34 -14.28 -4.54
C MET A 1 -2.88 -12.88 -4.24
N PRO A 2 -2.68 -11.99 -5.26
CA PRO A 2 -2.31 -10.60 -5.02
C PRO A 2 -3.37 -9.86 -4.20
N ALA A 3 -3.01 -8.73 -3.63
CA ALA A 3 -3.95 -7.86 -2.92
C ALA A 3 -5.01 -7.30 -3.89
N LYS A 4 -6.20 -7.01 -3.36
CA LYS A 4 -7.26 -6.31 -4.09
C LYS A 4 -7.58 -5.00 -3.40
N LEU A 5 -7.68 -3.92 -4.16
CA LEU A 5 -8.17 -2.64 -3.65
C LEU A 5 -9.70 -2.59 -3.81
N LEU A 6 -10.41 -2.40 -2.70
CA LEU A 6 -11.85 -2.23 -2.62
C LEU A 6 -12.15 -0.74 -2.46
N THR A 7 -12.97 -0.18 -3.36
CA THR A 7 -13.31 1.24 -3.38
C THR A 7 -14.82 1.51 -3.34
N ASP A 8 -15.62 0.45 -3.35
CA ASP A 8 -17.08 0.54 -3.41
C ASP A 8 -17.72 0.77 -2.03
N GLU A 9 -16.90 0.80 -0.98
CA GLU A 9 -17.31 1.05 0.40
C GLU A 9 -17.06 2.52 0.81
N GLU A 10 -17.56 2.92 1.97
CA GLU A 10 -17.37 4.26 2.52
C GLU A 10 -15.89 4.66 2.64
N ARG A 11 -15.04 3.66 2.91
CA ARG A 11 -13.58 3.81 3.03
C ARG A 11 -12.86 2.80 2.13
N PRO A 12 -11.78 3.20 1.47
CA PRO A 12 -10.97 2.25 0.70
C PRO A 12 -10.38 1.17 1.61
N ALA A 13 -10.31 -0.05 1.11
CA ALA A 13 -9.73 -1.15 1.85
C ALA A 13 -8.88 -2.05 0.94
N LEU A 14 -7.85 -2.68 1.51
CA LEU A 14 -7.11 -3.76 0.88
C LEU A 14 -7.60 -5.09 1.40
N ARG A 15 -7.78 -6.07 0.50
CA ARG A 15 -8.07 -7.45 0.85
C ARG A 15 -7.00 -8.38 0.28
N LEU A 16 -6.40 -9.20 1.16
CA LEU A 16 -5.43 -10.22 0.81
C LEU A 16 -5.92 -11.59 1.30
N GLU A 17 -5.72 -12.62 0.50
CA GLU A 17 -6.11 -13.99 0.84
C GLU A 17 -4.93 -14.93 0.71
N ARG A 18 -4.74 -15.85 1.67
CA ARG A 18 -3.73 -16.90 1.63
C ARG A 18 -4.32 -18.25 2.02
N ARG A 19 -4.12 -19.24 1.17
CA ARG A 19 -4.37 -20.64 1.50
C ARG A 19 -3.14 -21.21 2.18
N LEU A 20 -3.27 -21.58 3.44
CA LEU A 20 -2.19 -22.07 4.29
C LEU A 20 -2.37 -23.56 4.57
N LYS A 21 -1.30 -24.35 4.47
CA LYS A 21 -1.31 -25.80 4.73
C LYS A 21 -1.22 -26.10 6.23
N HIS A 22 -1.93 -25.33 7.06
CA HIS A 22 -1.88 -25.41 8.51
C HIS A 22 -3.29 -25.22 9.09
N ALA A 23 -3.56 -25.94 10.20
CA ALA A 23 -4.83 -25.83 10.90
C ALA A 23 -5.08 -24.40 11.41
N PRO A 24 -6.35 -23.95 11.50
CA PRO A 24 -6.72 -22.61 11.97
C PRO A 24 -6.07 -22.21 13.29
N GLU A 25 -5.96 -23.14 14.25
CA GLU A 25 -5.38 -22.87 15.58
C GLU A 25 -3.88 -22.53 15.51
N LYS A 26 -3.15 -23.13 14.56
CA LYS A 26 -1.74 -22.81 14.33
C LYS A 26 -1.58 -21.44 13.70
N VAL A 27 -2.44 -21.10 12.71
CA VAL A 27 -2.46 -19.77 12.08
C VAL A 27 -2.87 -18.70 13.08
N TRP A 28 -3.90 -18.96 13.88
CA TRP A 28 -4.33 -18.08 14.98
C TRP A 28 -3.18 -17.72 15.91
N ARG A 29 -2.47 -18.72 16.42
CA ARG A 29 -1.32 -18.48 17.31
C ARG A 29 -0.25 -17.63 16.59
N ALA A 30 0.02 -17.91 15.32
CA ALA A 30 1.04 -17.17 14.58
C ALA A 30 0.70 -15.68 14.39
N ILE A 31 -0.58 -15.30 14.35
CA ILE A 31 -1.01 -13.89 14.16
C ILE A 31 -1.39 -13.19 15.48
N THR A 32 -1.41 -13.89 16.62
CA THR A 32 -1.85 -13.29 17.90
C THR A 32 -0.83 -13.41 19.03
N ASP A 33 0.08 -14.38 18.96
CA ASP A 33 1.12 -14.57 19.99
C ASP A 33 2.31 -13.66 19.70
N PRO A 34 2.69 -12.73 20.61
CA PRO A 34 3.85 -11.85 20.43
C PRO A 34 5.15 -12.58 20.11
N ALA A 35 5.36 -13.77 20.66
CA ALA A 35 6.55 -14.57 20.38
C ALA A 35 6.57 -15.10 18.94
N GLU A 36 5.41 -15.43 18.38
CA GLU A 36 5.30 -15.84 16.97
C GLU A 36 5.35 -14.64 16.03
N LEU A 37 4.67 -13.53 16.36
CA LEU A 37 4.70 -12.29 15.60
C LEU A 37 6.12 -11.77 15.40
N ALA A 38 6.99 -11.88 16.40
CA ALA A 38 8.39 -11.46 16.33
C ALA A 38 9.21 -12.13 15.19
N HIS A 39 8.71 -13.21 14.59
CA HIS A 39 9.41 -13.92 13.52
C HIS A 39 9.02 -13.46 12.11
N TRP A 40 7.92 -12.74 11.95
CA TRP A 40 7.42 -12.39 10.63
C TRP A 40 6.86 -10.97 10.53
N PHE A 41 6.35 -10.40 11.63
CA PHE A 41 5.83 -9.04 11.65
C PHE A 41 6.98 -8.03 11.78
N PRO A 42 6.94 -6.87 11.09
CA PRO A 42 8.08 -5.94 11.05
C PRO A 42 8.30 -5.14 12.34
N ALA A 43 7.40 -5.23 13.31
CA ALA A 43 7.50 -4.54 14.59
C ALA A 43 7.37 -5.54 15.76
N LYS A 44 7.93 -5.17 16.90
CA LYS A 44 7.60 -5.84 18.17
C LYS A 44 6.16 -5.49 18.52
N VAL A 45 5.34 -6.51 18.85
CA VAL A 45 3.95 -6.34 19.21
C VAL A 45 3.76 -6.74 20.66
N ASP A 46 3.15 -5.86 21.47
CA ASP A 46 2.64 -6.15 22.79
C ASP A 46 1.11 -6.02 22.74
N VAL A 47 0.36 -7.06 23.09
CA VAL A 47 -1.10 -7.09 22.94
C VAL A 47 -1.79 -7.67 24.16
N GLU A 48 -2.86 -7.00 24.61
CA GLU A 48 -3.86 -7.58 25.51
C GLU A 48 -4.93 -8.27 24.66
N LEU A 49 -4.79 -9.58 24.46
CA LEU A 49 -5.64 -10.37 23.54
C LEU A 49 -7.04 -10.58 24.14
N ARG A 50 -7.84 -9.53 24.17
CA ARG A 50 -9.25 -9.49 24.57
C ARG A 50 -9.96 -8.30 23.90
N ASP A 51 -11.25 -8.38 23.77
CA ASP A 51 -12.05 -7.24 23.27
C ASP A 51 -11.80 -6.01 24.15
N GLY A 52 -11.55 -4.87 23.50
CA GLY A 52 -11.19 -3.60 24.13
C GLY A 52 -9.79 -3.58 24.77
N GLY A 53 -8.93 -4.59 24.54
CA GLY A 53 -7.55 -4.60 24.98
C GLY A 53 -6.67 -3.61 24.22
N ASP A 54 -5.54 -3.23 24.81
CA ASP A 54 -4.57 -2.38 24.13
C ASP A 54 -3.63 -3.23 23.28
N ILE A 55 -3.19 -2.66 22.15
CA ILE A 55 -2.15 -3.23 21.30
C ILE A 55 -1.12 -2.13 20.98
N ARG A 56 0.17 -2.51 21.01
CA ARG A 56 1.28 -1.58 20.79
C ARG A 56 2.29 -2.17 19.82
N PHE A 57 2.78 -1.32 18.93
CA PHE A 57 3.76 -1.66 17.91
C PHE A 57 5.01 -0.81 18.10
N THR A 58 6.19 -1.43 18.18
CA THR A 58 7.48 -0.75 18.28
C THR A 58 8.34 -1.20 17.10
N PHE A 59 8.60 -0.28 16.16
CA PHE A 59 9.43 -0.58 14.99
C PHE A 59 10.92 -0.52 15.34
N PRO A 60 11.77 -1.31 14.65
CA PRO A 60 13.21 -1.25 14.87
C PRO A 60 13.77 0.14 14.60
N GLY A 61 14.55 0.69 15.55
CA GLY A 61 15.17 2.00 15.44
C GLY A 61 14.26 3.18 15.80
N GLU A 62 13.03 2.93 16.22
CA GLU A 62 12.14 3.96 16.76
C GLU A 62 12.13 3.91 18.30
N ASP A 63 12.25 5.09 18.91
CA ASP A 63 12.16 5.24 20.38
C ASP A 63 10.70 5.24 20.86
N ASP A 64 9.77 5.68 19.98
CA ASP A 64 8.34 5.73 20.26
C ASP A 64 7.60 4.51 19.67
N SER A 65 6.53 4.12 20.34
CA SER A 65 5.63 3.07 19.89
C SER A 65 4.31 3.66 19.41
N THR A 66 3.74 3.10 18.35
CA THR A 66 2.36 3.38 17.95
C THR A 66 1.41 2.47 18.71
N THR A 67 0.21 2.97 19.00
CA THR A 67 -0.80 2.26 19.79
C THR A 67 -2.06 2.02 18.99
N GLY A 68 -2.79 0.99 19.37
CA GLY A 68 -4.07 0.64 18.80
C GLY A 68 -4.98 0.00 19.86
N ARG A 69 -6.14 -0.41 19.42
CA ARG A 69 -7.16 -1.04 20.28
C ARG A 69 -7.69 -2.30 19.64
N VAL A 70 -7.70 -3.38 20.38
CA VAL A 70 -8.34 -4.64 19.97
C VAL A 70 -9.86 -4.45 19.96
N VAL A 71 -10.49 -4.84 18.86
CA VAL A 71 -11.95 -4.73 18.65
C VAL A 71 -12.61 -6.07 18.86
N THR A 72 -12.09 -7.15 18.23
CA THR A 72 -12.70 -8.48 18.29
C THR A 72 -11.62 -9.54 18.49
N VAL A 73 -11.86 -10.44 19.44
CA VAL A 73 -11.07 -11.66 19.66
C VAL A 73 -12.01 -12.87 19.71
N ASP A 74 -12.08 -13.60 18.59
CA ASP A 74 -12.89 -14.83 18.46
C ASP A 74 -12.01 -16.00 17.98
N PRO A 75 -11.31 -16.69 18.89
CA PRO A 75 -10.39 -17.77 18.53
C PRO A 75 -11.12 -19.00 17.97
N PRO A 76 -10.58 -19.66 16.92
CA PRO A 76 -9.43 -19.25 16.12
C PRO A 76 -9.85 -18.49 14.83
N ARG A 77 -11.01 -17.84 14.82
CA ARG A 77 -11.70 -17.36 13.61
C ARG A 77 -11.46 -15.90 13.26
N GLU A 78 -11.47 -15.00 14.26
CA GLU A 78 -11.39 -13.57 13.97
C GLU A 78 -10.52 -12.83 14.99
N PHE A 79 -9.59 -12.02 14.47
CA PHE A 79 -8.84 -11.03 15.22
C PHE A 79 -8.93 -9.69 14.49
N THR A 80 -9.53 -8.69 15.14
CA THR A 80 -9.72 -7.35 14.58
C THR A 80 -9.20 -6.32 15.55
N PHE A 81 -8.43 -5.36 15.07
CA PHE A 81 -7.95 -4.22 15.85
C PHE A 81 -7.90 -2.95 15.02
N VAL A 82 -7.94 -1.81 15.69
CA VAL A 82 -7.67 -0.49 15.11
C VAL A 82 -6.25 -0.10 15.42
N TRP A 83 -5.53 0.40 14.41
CA TRP A 83 -4.16 0.91 14.50
C TRP A 83 -4.07 2.25 13.77
N ASN A 84 -3.80 3.34 14.50
CA ASN A 84 -3.73 4.69 13.94
C ASN A 84 -4.98 5.06 13.08
N ASP A 85 -6.18 4.72 13.53
CA ASP A 85 -7.46 4.87 12.85
C ASP A 85 -7.75 3.85 11.72
N ASP A 86 -6.76 3.12 11.22
CA ASP A 86 -6.98 2.04 10.28
C ASP A 86 -7.53 0.80 10.99
N THR A 87 -8.45 0.10 10.34
CA THR A 87 -8.99 -1.16 10.85
C THR A 87 -8.32 -2.32 10.15
N LEU A 88 -7.73 -3.22 10.94
CA LEU A 88 -7.08 -4.43 10.47
C LEU A 88 -7.87 -5.64 10.94
N ARG A 89 -8.42 -6.42 9.99
CA ARG A 89 -9.25 -7.58 10.27
C ARG A 89 -8.63 -8.85 9.69
N TRP A 90 -8.43 -9.83 10.53
CA TRP A 90 -7.94 -11.16 10.19
C TRP A 90 -9.06 -12.16 10.38
N LEU A 91 -9.41 -12.89 9.32
CA LEU A 91 -10.36 -14.00 9.36
C LEU A 91 -9.66 -15.28 8.98
N ILE A 92 -9.90 -16.33 9.75
CA ILE A 92 -9.37 -17.67 9.50
C ILE A 92 -10.54 -18.64 9.40
N SER A 93 -10.62 -19.34 8.30
CA SER A 93 -11.60 -20.40 8.08
C SER A 93 -10.92 -21.72 7.70
N PRO A 94 -11.48 -22.89 8.05
CA PRO A 94 -10.99 -24.16 7.57
C PRO A 94 -11.08 -24.23 6.02
N ASP A 95 -10.03 -24.79 5.38
CA ASP A 95 -10.00 -25.01 3.92
C ASP A 95 -9.30 -26.35 3.63
N GLY A 96 -10.06 -27.41 3.48
CA GLY A 96 -9.56 -28.78 3.39
C GLY A 96 -8.77 -29.18 4.63
N ASP A 97 -7.52 -29.62 4.43
CA ASP A 97 -6.59 -29.97 5.52
C ASP A 97 -5.83 -28.75 6.10
N GLY A 98 -6.16 -27.56 5.63
CA GLY A 98 -5.50 -26.32 6.01
C GLY A 98 -6.49 -25.24 6.40
N SER A 99 -6.14 -23.99 6.10
CA SER A 99 -6.97 -22.81 6.35
C SER A 99 -6.88 -21.78 5.24
N LEU A 100 -7.95 -21.01 5.08
CA LEU A 100 -7.98 -19.76 4.33
C LEU A 100 -7.82 -18.63 5.33
N LEU A 101 -6.77 -17.84 5.17
CA LEU A 101 -6.54 -16.58 5.88
C LEU A 101 -6.99 -15.44 4.97
N GLU A 102 -7.95 -14.65 5.44
CA GLU A 102 -8.40 -13.41 4.78
C GLU A 102 -7.99 -12.24 5.66
N PHE A 103 -7.24 -11.31 5.09
CA PHE A 103 -6.80 -10.10 5.76
C PHE A 103 -7.40 -8.89 5.06
N THR A 104 -8.01 -7.99 5.83
CA THR A 104 -8.55 -6.73 5.33
C THR A 104 -7.94 -5.57 6.11
N HIS A 105 -7.37 -4.60 5.39
CA HIS A 105 -6.87 -3.34 5.93
C HIS A 105 -7.75 -2.21 5.39
N THR A 106 -8.59 -1.61 6.23
CA THR A 106 -9.44 -0.47 5.89
C THR A 106 -8.75 0.81 6.31
N PHE A 107 -8.53 1.73 5.36
CA PHE A 107 -7.90 3.02 5.61
C PHE A 107 -8.89 3.95 6.32
N GLY A 108 -8.66 4.22 7.60
CA GLY A 108 -9.57 4.99 8.45
C GLY A 108 -9.31 6.49 8.45
N ARG A 109 -8.09 6.93 8.10
CA ARG A 109 -7.62 8.31 8.24
C ARG A 109 -7.90 9.16 7.02
N GLY A 110 -8.16 10.45 7.26
CA GLY A 110 -8.16 11.50 6.24
C GLY A 110 -9.23 11.35 5.16
N ASP A 111 -9.00 12.02 4.04
CA ASP A 111 -9.83 11.93 2.84
C ASP A 111 -9.65 10.56 2.16
N PRO A 112 -10.76 9.81 1.90
CA PRO A 112 -10.68 8.52 1.21
C PRO A 112 -9.95 8.57 -0.13
N ALA A 113 -10.08 9.65 -0.90
CA ALA A 113 -9.39 9.82 -2.18
C ALA A 113 -7.88 9.97 -2.04
N ILE A 114 -7.41 10.45 -0.87
CA ILE A 114 -5.99 10.56 -0.52
C ILE A 114 -5.50 9.25 0.10
N ALA A 115 -6.25 8.68 1.04
CA ALA A 115 -5.90 7.46 1.73
C ALA A 115 -5.61 6.29 0.77
N LYS A 116 -6.41 6.15 -0.31
CA LYS A 116 -6.20 5.12 -1.32
C LYS A 116 -4.84 5.20 -2.04
N LEU A 117 -4.19 6.38 -2.09
CA LEU A 117 -2.88 6.52 -2.74
C LEU A 117 -1.80 5.70 -2.04
N ALA A 118 -1.94 5.47 -0.74
CA ALA A 118 -1.05 4.62 0.04
C ALA A 118 -1.25 3.12 -0.23
N ALA A 119 -2.33 2.72 -0.92
CA ALA A 119 -2.69 1.32 -1.10
C ALA A 119 -1.61 0.51 -1.81
N GLY A 120 -0.90 1.08 -2.79
CA GLY A 120 0.17 0.37 -3.51
C GLY A 120 1.30 -0.10 -2.58
N ARG A 121 1.86 0.81 -1.77
CA ARG A 121 2.91 0.45 -0.80
C ARG A 121 2.40 -0.43 0.33
N THR A 122 1.18 -0.16 0.80
CA THR A 122 0.57 -0.94 1.88
C THR A 122 0.31 -2.38 1.44
N ALA A 123 -0.18 -2.57 0.21
CA ALA A 123 -0.36 -3.90 -0.39
C ALA A 123 0.97 -4.65 -0.52
N ALA A 124 2.02 -3.99 -1.04
CA ALA A 124 3.36 -4.57 -1.14
C ALA A 124 3.92 -4.97 0.24
N GLY A 125 3.73 -4.13 1.26
CA GLY A 125 4.15 -4.41 2.63
C GLY A 125 3.44 -5.63 3.23
N TRP A 126 2.12 -5.68 3.12
CA TRP A 126 1.34 -6.83 3.62
C TRP A 126 1.61 -8.12 2.85
N ASP A 127 1.85 -8.03 1.55
CA ASP A 127 2.21 -9.19 0.74
C ASP A 127 3.50 -9.85 1.26
N VAL A 128 4.53 -9.03 1.54
CA VAL A 128 5.80 -9.48 2.14
C VAL A 128 5.58 -10.04 3.55
N CYS A 129 4.77 -9.39 4.38
CA CYS A 129 4.45 -9.91 5.72
C CYS A 129 3.76 -11.29 5.64
N LEU A 130 2.83 -11.48 4.70
CA LEU A 130 2.14 -12.76 4.52
C LEU A 130 3.04 -13.84 3.90
N GLU A 131 4.02 -13.47 3.05
CA GLU A 131 5.07 -14.39 2.59
C GLU A 131 5.95 -14.85 3.78
N ALA A 132 6.34 -13.92 4.67
CA ALA A 132 7.11 -14.22 5.87
C ALA A 132 6.32 -15.10 6.86
N LEU A 133 5.02 -14.83 7.04
CA LEU A 133 4.12 -15.67 7.85
C LEU A 133 4.04 -17.10 7.32
N ASP A 134 3.85 -17.29 6.00
CA ASP A 134 3.79 -18.62 5.39
C ASP A 134 5.13 -19.35 5.54
N ALA A 135 6.25 -18.67 5.36
CA ALA A 135 7.58 -19.22 5.59
C ALA A 135 7.75 -19.65 7.06
N ARG A 136 7.37 -18.81 8.03
CA ARG A 136 7.42 -19.14 9.46
C ARG A 136 6.58 -20.36 9.78
N LEU A 137 5.34 -20.42 9.31
CA LEU A 137 4.42 -21.53 9.52
C LEU A 137 4.96 -22.84 8.96
N SER A 138 5.65 -22.76 7.83
CA SER A 138 6.23 -23.91 7.11
C SER A 138 7.64 -24.26 7.58
N GLY A 139 8.21 -23.55 8.56
CA GLY A 139 9.58 -23.77 9.05
C GLY A 139 10.65 -23.47 8.00
N ARG A 140 10.37 -22.57 7.07
CA ARG A 140 11.31 -22.10 6.02
C ARG A 140 11.95 -20.78 6.45
N ASP A 141 13.19 -20.56 6.00
CA ASP A 141 13.80 -19.24 6.11
C ASP A 141 13.10 -18.24 5.18
N PHE A 142 13.06 -16.99 5.59
CA PHE A 142 12.53 -15.89 4.82
C PHE A 142 13.58 -14.78 4.69
N GLU A 143 13.83 -14.37 3.47
CA GLU A 143 14.69 -13.22 3.17
C GLU A 143 13.84 -12.04 2.73
N GLN A 144 14.13 -10.85 3.26
CA GLN A 144 13.46 -9.62 2.82
C GLN A 144 13.73 -9.36 1.34
N PRO A 145 12.70 -9.03 0.56
CA PRO A 145 12.88 -8.71 -0.85
C PRO A 145 13.74 -7.45 -1.02
N LYS A 146 14.55 -7.44 -2.07
CA LYS A 146 15.40 -6.28 -2.44
C LYS A 146 14.74 -5.40 -3.51
N ASP A 147 13.67 -5.88 -4.11
CA ASP A 147 12.95 -5.29 -5.25
C ASP A 147 11.70 -4.48 -4.82
N TRP A 148 11.78 -3.78 -3.68
CA TRP A 148 10.66 -3.01 -3.13
C TRP A 148 10.03 -2.06 -4.14
N HIS A 149 10.86 -1.35 -4.93
CA HIS A 149 10.36 -0.47 -5.99
C HIS A 149 9.42 -1.22 -6.95
N ALA A 150 9.86 -2.36 -7.50
CA ALA A 150 9.08 -3.11 -8.49
C ALA A 150 7.78 -3.66 -7.89
N ARG A 151 7.80 -4.12 -6.63
CA ARG A 151 6.61 -4.60 -5.93
C ARG A 151 5.58 -3.49 -5.72
N ILE A 152 6.02 -2.32 -5.26
CA ILE A 152 5.13 -1.17 -5.07
C ILE A 152 4.60 -0.69 -6.42
N ALA A 153 5.46 -0.55 -7.44
CA ALA A 153 5.06 -0.13 -8.78
C ALA A 153 4.00 -1.06 -9.38
N SER A 154 4.17 -2.39 -9.23
CA SER A 154 3.19 -3.38 -9.70
C SER A 154 1.80 -3.16 -9.09
N TYR A 155 1.71 -2.89 -7.79
CA TYR A 155 0.42 -2.60 -7.14
C TYR A 155 -0.12 -1.22 -7.50
N VAL A 156 0.74 -0.22 -7.66
CA VAL A 156 0.32 1.12 -8.15
C VAL A 156 -0.35 1.00 -9.52
N ASP A 157 0.24 0.22 -10.43
CA ASP A 157 -0.30 -0.03 -11.77
C ASP A 157 -1.60 -0.84 -11.71
N GLU A 158 -1.61 -1.95 -10.97
CA GLU A 158 -2.79 -2.83 -10.82
C GLU A 158 -3.99 -2.06 -10.26
N PHE A 159 -3.76 -1.16 -9.30
CA PHE A 159 -4.81 -0.35 -8.69
C PHE A 159 -5.10 0.96 -9.45
N GLY A 160 -4.34 1.28 -10.49
CA GLY A 160 -4.49 2.49 -11.28
C GLY A 160 -4.17 3.78 -10.52
N LEU A 161 -3.32 3.72 -9.50
CA LEU A 161 -2.98 4.85 -8.62
C LEU A 161 -1.97 5.82 -9.22
N GLY A 162 -1.22 5.38 -10.24
CA GLY A 162 -0.21 6.18 -10.95
C GLY A 162 -0.78 7.09 -12.03
N HIS A 163 -2.05 6.94 -12.37
CA HIS A 163 -2.62 7.60 -13.52
C HIS A 163 -3.04 9.05 -13.24
N GLY A 164 -2.79 9.91 -14.24
CA GLY A 164 -3.31 11.28 -14.24
C GLY A 164 -4.81 11.35 -14.52
N GLU A 165 -5.41 12.44 -14.13
CA GLU A 165 -6.83 12.75 -14.30
C GLU A 165 -7.00 14.15 -14.89
N VAL A 166 -8.09 14.37 -15.62
CA VAL A 166 -8.51 15.71 -16.08
C VAL A 166 -9.64 16.16 -15.17
N LEU A 167 -9.45 17.29 -14.49
CA LEU A 167 -10.41 17.87 -13.59
C LEU A 167 -11.47 18.68 -14.36
N ALA A 168 -12.62 18.93 -13.71
CA ALA A 168 -13.72 19.68 -14.30
C ALA A 168 -13.36 21.13 -14.68
N ASP A 169 -12.35 21.72 -14.05
CA ASP A 169 -11.82 23.06 -14.39
C ASP A 169 -10.84 23.09 -15.57
N GLY A 170 -10.61 21.94 -16.20
CA GLY A 170 -9.66 21.81 -17.31
C GLY A 170 -8.20 21.70 -16.88
N THR A 171 -7.94 21.33 -15.62
CA THR A 171 -6.60 21.08 -15.11
C THR A 171 -6.28 19.58 -15.18
N ILE A 172 -5.07 19.21 -15.61
CA ILE A 172 -4.58 17.85 -15.41
C ILE A 172 -3.93 17.74 -14.04
N ARG A 173 -4.12 16.60 -13.38
CA ARG A 173 -3.57 16.33 -12.07
C ARG A 173 -3.01 14.93 -11.98
N PHE A 174 -1.84 14.81 -11.38
CA PHE A 174 -1.23 13.55 -10.95
C PHE A 174 -0.93 13.58 -9.47
N ARG A 175 -1.08 12.43 -8.82
CA ARG A 175 -0.72 12.26 -7.40
C ARG A 175 0.00 10.92 -7.23
N ARG A 176 1.12 10.91 -6.49
CA ARG A 176 1.87 9.70 -6.18
C ARG A 176 2.27 9.70 -4.70
N ASP A 177 1.98 8.60 -4.02
CA ASP A 177 2.60 8.31 -2.72
C ASP A 177 4.06 7.89 -2.93
N LEU A 178 4.97 8.53 -2.21
CA LEU A 178 6.41 8.27 -2.30
C LEU A 178 6.95 7.57 -1.06
N VAL A 179 6.06 6.92 -0.30
CA VAL A 179 6.42 6.25 0.94
C VAL A 179 6.98 7.28 1.94
N TRP A 180 7.84 6.87 2.86
CA TRP A 180 8.46 7.72 3.89
C TRP A 180 9.74 8.42 3.41
N LYS A 181 9.75 8.91 2.17
CA LYS A 181 10.91 9.63 1.64
C LYS A 181 10.96 11.03 2.22
N PRO A 182 12.16 11.53 2.64
CA PRO A 182 12.29 12.90 3.11
C PRO A 182 11.87 13.90 2.03
N VAL A 183 11.08 14.91 2.41
CA VAL A 183 10.57 15.94 1.50
C VAL A 183 11.68 16.62 0.71
N ASP A 184 12.82 16.93 1.36
CA ASP A 184 13.93 17.63 0.72
C ASP A 184 14.66 16.74 -0.31
N GLU A 185 14.74 15.43 -0.07
CA GLU A 185 15.27 14.48 -1.06
C GLU A 185 14.35 14.41 -2.28
N VAL A 186 13.03 14.36 -2.07
CA VAL A 186 12.06 14.35 -3.17
C VAL A 186 12.14 15.65 -3.97
N ARG A 187 12.19 16.81 -3.29
CA ARG A 187 12.32 18.12 -3.97
C ARG A 187 13.57 18.22 -4.82
N ALA A 188 14.69 17.63 -4.37
CA ALA A 188 15.94 17.62 -5.12
C ALA A 188 15.86 16.79 -6.43
N LEU A 189 14.89 15.90 -6.54
CA LEU A 189 14.66 15.06 -7.73
C LEU A 189 13.63 15.66 -8.69
N LEU A 190 12.87 16.69 -8.25
CA LEU A 190 11.85 17.30 -9.10
C LEU A 190 12.47 18.14 -10.21
N PRO A 191 11.82 18.20 -11.40
CA PRO A 191 12.18 19.13 -12.43
C PRO A 191 12.01 20.59 -11.98
N ASP A 192 12.86 21.49 -12.47
CA ASP A 192 12.74 22.94 -12.25
C ASP A 192 11.66 23.53 -13.19
N GLU A 193 10.42 23.13 -12.94
CA GLU A 193 9.24 23.61 -13.68
C GLU A 193 8.05 23.77 -12.71
N PRO A 194 7.09 24.67 -13.02
CA PRO A 194 5.93 24.89 -12.17
C PRO A 194 5.00 23.67 -12.12
N GLY A 195 4.09 23.65 -11.14
CA GLY A 195 3.05 22.61 -11.01
C GLY A 195 3.37 21.49 -10.03
N TRP A 196 4.63 21.38 -9.59
CA TRP A 196 5.02 20.35 -8.63
C TRP A 196 4.83 20.79 -7.18
N HIS A 197 4.16 19.94 -6.41
CA HIS A 197 3.94 20.12 -4.97
C HIS A 197 4.35 18.84 -4.22
N VAL A 198 5.11 19.02 -3.13
CA VAL A 198 5.48 17.92 -2.23
C VAL A 198 4.93 18.23 -0.85
N THR A 199 4.16 17.29 -0.32
CA THR A 199 3.60 17.34 1.02
C THR A 199 4.08 16.15 1.84
N GLN A 200 4.22 16.36 3.15
CA GLN A 200 4.45 15.28 4.12
C GLN A 200 3.42 15.44 5.24
N GLU A 201 2.64 14.41 5.42
CA GLU A 201 1.65 14.34 6.48
C GLU A 201 2.12 13.35 7.56
N PRO A 202 1.97 13.67 8.83
CA PRO A 202 2.27 12.74 9.91
C PRO A 202 1.52 11.42 9.71
N LEU A 203 2.23 10.29 9.77
CA LEU A 203 1.72 8.93 9.58
C LEU A 203 1.21 8.58 8.17
N GLU A 204 1.06 9.54 7.26
CA GLU A 204 0.65 9.31 5.87
C GLU A 204 1.84 9.23 4.89
N GLY A 205 3.00 9.79 5.28
CA GLY A 205 4.21 9.78 4.46
C GLY A 205 4.31 10.97 3.51
N THR A 206 5.21 10.85 2.55
CA THR A 206 5.50 11.89 1.55
C THR A 206 4.70 11.62 0.28
N ARG A 207 4.10 12.66 -0.26
CA ARG A 207 3.32 12.63 -1.48
C ARG A 207 3.77 13.72 -2.43
N VAL A 208 3.83 13.41 -3.72
CA VAL A 208 3.99 14.38 -4.79
C VAL A 208 2.66 14.57 -5.51
N GLU A 209 2.36 15.82 -5.85
CA GLU A 209 1.27 16.20 -6.73
C GLU A 209 1.82 17.06 -7.86
N PHE A 210 1.36 16.84 -9.08
CA PHE A 210 1.60 17.67 -10.22
C PHE A 210 0.28 18.18 -10.79
N THR A 211 0.18 19.48 -11.08
CA THR A 211 -1.00 20.11 -11.69
C THR A 211 -0.58 21.12 -12.72
N GLU A 212 -1.27 21.12 -13.87
CA GLU A 212 -1.15 22.17 -14.90
C GLU A 212 -2.44 22.30 -15.73
N PRO A 213 -2.71 23.43 -16.42
CA PRO A 213 -3.81 23.50 -17.37
C PRO A 213 -3.65 22.44 -18.45
N ALA A 214 -4.76 21.79 -18.82
CA ALA A 214 -4.74 20.77 -19.87
C ALA A 214 -4.34 21.39 -21.24
N PRO A 215 -3.31 20.87 -21.90
CA PRO A 215 -2.94 21.31 -23.26
C PRO A 215 -3.92 20.76 -24.31
N ASP A 216 -3.76 21.22 -25.58
CA ASP A 216 -4.60 20.75 -26.69
C ASP A 216 -4.53 19.23 -26.90
N ASP A 217 -3.33 18.63 -26.80
CA ASP A 217 -3.13 17.18 -26.82
C ASP A 217 -2.98 16.64 -25.39
N VAL A 218 -4.10 16.60 -24.67
CA VAL A 218 -4.14 16.16 -23.27
C VAL A 218 -3.68 14.70 -23.12
N VAL A 219 -3.95 13.83 -24.08
CA VAL A 219 -3.60 12.39 -23.99
C VAL A 219 -2.08 12.21 -24.08
N ALA A 220 -1.42 12.91 -24.97
CA ALA A 220 0.04 12.87 -25.06
C ALA A 220 0.70 13.43 -23.81
N GLU A 221 0.17 14.52 -23.24
CA GLU A 221 0.70 15.10 -22.02
C GLU A 221 0.49 14.18 -20.80
N LEU A 222 -0.68 13.57 -20.67
CA LEU A 222 -0.92 12.59 -19.61
C LEU A 222 0.07 11.41 -19.69
N ALA A 223 0.37 10.89 -20.88
CA ALA A 223 1.36 9.84 -21.06
C ALA A 223 2.77 10.28 -20.68
N ARG A 224 3.17 11.50 -21.10
CA ARG A 224 4.47 12.09 -20.79
C ARG A 224 4.67 12.29 -19.28
N ARG A 225 3.66 12.83 -18.61
CA ARG A 225 3.71 13.07 -17.15
C ARG A 225 3.69 11.77 -16.36
N HIS A 226 2.98 10.77 -16.84
CA HIS A 226 2.98 9.44 -16.21
C HIS A 226 4.39 8.85 -16.22
N GLU A 227 5.07 8.84 -17.37
CA GLU A 227 6.47 8.39 -17.47
C GLU A 227 7.40 9.17 -16.52
N GLN A 228 7.23 10.49 -16.45
CA GLN A 228 8.03 11.34 -15.57
C GLN A 228 7.85 10.98 -14.09
N LEU A 229 6.61 10.69 -13.66
CA LEU A 229 6.30 10.27 -12.30
C LEU A 229 6.83 8.88 -11.97
N ASP A 230 6.80 7.95 -12.91
CA ASP A 230 7.37 6.62 -12.72
C ASP A 230 8.90 6.69 -12.55
N LYS A 231 9.57 7.53 -13.35
CA LYS A 231 11.01 7.79 -13.19
C LYS A 231 11.33 8.46 -11.87
N LEU A 232 10.52 9.44 -11.44
CA LEU A 232 10.67 10.08 -10.14
C LEU A 232 10.52 9.05 -9.00
N PHE A 233 9.47 8.23 -9.05
CA PHE A 233 9.26 7.18 -8.05
C PHE A 233 10.43 6.20 -8.00
N ALA A 234 10.92 5.73 -9.15
CA ALA A 234 12.09 4.88 -9.24
C ALA A 234 13.35 5.52 -8.64
N ALA A 235 13.59 6.80 -8.98
CA ALA A 235 14.74 7.55 -8.48
C ALA A 235 14.72 7.69 -6.95
N THR A 236 13.55 7.83 -6.31
CA THR A 236 13.44 7.83 -4.84
C THR A 236 13.86 6.51 -4.21
N HIS A 237 13.97 5.43 -4.98
CA HIS A 237 14.47 4.13 -4.56
C HIS A 237 15.88 3.84 -5.07
N GLY A 238 16.56 4.83 -5.65
CA GLY A 238 17.89 4.65 -6.25
C GLY A 238 17.89 3.81 -7.54
N VAL A 239 16.73 3.71 -8.20
CA VAL A 239 16.55 2.98 -9.47
C VAL A 239 16.45 3.98 -10.61
N GLU A 240 17.24 3.78 -11.66
CA GLU A 240 17.15 4.54 -12.90
C GLU A 240 16.33 3.75 -13.92
N LEU A 241 15.23 4.32 -14.39
CA LEU A 241 14.41 3.72 -15.45
C LEU A 241 14.79 4.30 -16.80
N PRO A 242 14.89 3.46 -17.85
CA PRO A 242 15.04 3.95 -19.23
C PRO A 242 13.80 4.69 -19.69
N ASP A 243 13.93 5.44 -20.80
CA ASP A 243 12.77 6.00 -21.48
C ASP A 243 11.82 4.89 -21.93
N TRP A 244 10.53 5.17 -21.88
CA TRP A 244 9.53 4.26 -22.40
C TRP A 244 9.71 4.02 -23.90
N THR A 245 9.52 2.79 -24.35
CA THR A 245 9.54 2.50 -25.78
C THR A 245 8.36 3.16 -26.49
N PRO A 246 8.46 3.49 -27.78
CA PRO A 246 7.34 4.04 -28.55
C PRO A 246 6.06 3.20 -28.43
N GLU A 247 6.17 1.86 -28.40
CA GLU A 247 5.06 0.94 -28.27
C GLU A 247 4.40 1.09 -26.90
N HIS A 248 5.19 1.26 -25.83
CA HIS A 248 4.67 1.47 -24.47
C HIS A 248 3.96 2.83 -24.35
N VAL A 249 4.55 3.88 -24.89
CA VAL A 249 3.92 5.23 -24.94
C VAL A 249 2.55 5.16 -25.62
N GLU A 250 2.44 4.49 -26.77
CA GLU A 250 1.17 4.37 -27.49
C GLU A 250 0.15 3.51 -26.72
N ALA A 251 0.59 2.47 -26.01
CA ALA A 251 -0.28 1.68 -25.14
C ALA A 251 -0.85 2.53 -24.00
N VAL A 252 -0.04 3.36 -23.36
CA VAL A 252 -0.47 4.25 -22.26
C VAL A 252 -1.40 5.35 -22.79
N LYS A 253 -1.10 5.95 -23.95
CA LYS A 253 -2.01 6.91 -24.61
C LYS A 253 -3.37 6.31 -24.87
N LYS A 254 -3.42 5.07 -25.37
CA LYS A 254 -4.68 4.36 -25.59
C LYS A 254 -5.47 4.18 -24.30
N GLN A 255 -4.79 3.80 -23.20
CA GLN A 255 -5.43 3.69 -21.88
C GLN A 255 -6.05 5.02 -21.43
N TYR A 256 -5.35 6.15 -21.63
CA TYR A 256 -5.88 7.47 -21.28
C TYR A 256 -7.06 7.88 -22.18
N ALA A 257 -7.00 7.57 -23.48
CA ALA A 257 -8.09 7.88 -24.41
C ALA A 257 -9.40 7.09 -24.11
N GLU A 258 -9.27 5.90 -23.54
CA GLU A 258 -10.41 5.02 -23.18
C GLU A 258 -10.98 5.32 -21.77
N ARG A 259 -10.32 6.16 -20.96
CA ARG A 259 -10.81 6.54 -19.63
C ARG A 259 -11.88 7.62 -19.70
N PRO A 260 -13.00 7.46 -18.98
CA PRO A 260 -13.97 8.53 -18.87
C PRO A 260 -13.33 9.72 -18.15
N THR A 261 -13.51 10.92 -18.66
CA THR A 261 -13.24 12.18 -17.97
C THR A 261 -14.03 12.15 -16.66
N GLN A 262 -13.35 12.19 -15.53
CA GLN A 262 -14.05 12.26 -14.24
C GLN A 262 -14.64 13.67 -14.12
N GLY A 263 -15.97 13.77 -14.25
CA GLY A 263 -16.72 14.99 -14.07
C GLY A 263 -16.92 15.35 -12.60
#